data_29cd945bc618256d92b8f32e33589bae
#
_entry.id   29cd945bc618256d92b8f32e33589bae
#
_cell.length_a   1.000
_cell.length_b   1.000
_cell.length_c   1.000
_cell.angle_alpha   90.00
_cell.angle_beta   90.00
_cell.angle_gamma   90.00
#
_symmetry.space_group_name_H-M   'P 1'
#
loop_
_entity.id
_entity.type
_entity.pdbx_description
1 polymer ?
#
loop_
_entity_poly.entity_id
_entity_poly.type
_entity_poly.pdbx_seq_one_letter_code
_entity_poly.pdbx_strand_id
1 'polypeptide(L)'
;MPQAALDKYAGWEPRYCREHSPQRARALDKPNTPAQSVAKSRGSVGRGRSLREANLTTNEVLDKFTDGPETGVFTDGGSAPNPGPGGWGVVWVKDGEIQAERYGHDPDTTNNRMELMALTEAFKILPEDAEVEVFSDSRLCVQTITEWAPGWERRGWKKKSGPIKNLELVQQLLRLYRAHPRCTLKWTAAHSGTRWNEYADSLSTAWMRDKK
;
A
#
# COMPACT_ATOMS: atom_id res chain seq x y z
N MET A 1 33.75 -12.44 -8.89
CA MET A 1 34.01 -10.98 -8.98
C MET A 1 35.52 -10.76 -9.01
N PRO A 2 36.08 -9.94 -9.92
CA PRO A 2 37.53 -9.62 -9.92
C PRO A 2 37.88 -8.83 -8.64
N GLN A 3 39.06 -9.09 -8.06
CA GLN A 3 39.54 -8.47 -6.83
C GLN A 3 39.48 -6.93 -6.86
N ALA A 4 39.74 -6.33 -8.00
CA ALA A 4 39.68 -4.88 -8.20
C ALA A 4 38.27 -4.25 -7.98
N ALA A 5 37.20 -5.06 -7.97
CA ALA A 5 35.84 -4.58 -7.68
C ALA A 5 35.55 -4.56 -6.19
N LEU A 6 36.22 -5.39 -5.40
CA LEU A 6 36.05 -5.47 -3.95
C LEU A 6 36.76 -4.32 -3.24
N ASP A 7 37.93 -3.88 -3.77
CA ASP A 7 38.70 -2.77 -3.19
C ASP A 7 37.99 -1.42 -3.32
N LYS A 8 37.08 -1.30 -4.29
CA LYS A 8 36.30 -0.07 -4.54
C LYS A 8 35.12 0.12 -3.56
N TYR A 9 34.76 -0.93 -2.84
CA TYR A 9 33.62 -0.94 -1.91
C TYR A 9 33.99 -1.57 -0.58
N ALA A 10 35.07 -1.08 0.04
CA ALA A 10 35.50 -1.51 1.37
C ALA A 10 34.35 -1.37 2.36
N GLY A 11 33.86 -2.48 2.92
CA GLY A 11 32.70 -2.53 3.83
C GLY A 11 31.37 -2.94 3.18
N TRP A 12 31.35 -3.26 1.87
CA TRP A 12 30.15 -3.79 1.24
C TRP A 12 30.06 -5.30 1.42
N GLU A 13 29.00 -5.78 2.08
CA GLU A 13 28.67 -7.21 2.16
C GLU A 13 27.59 -7.55 1.12
N PRO A 14 27.81 -8.61 0.29
CA PRO A 14 26.82 -9.02 -0.69
C PRO A 14 25.56 -9.55 0.00
N ARG A 15 24.40 -8.97 -0.33
CA ARG A 15 23.09 -9.47 0.12
C ARG A 15 22.63 -10.58 -0.82
N TYR A 16 22.59 -11.79 -0.31
CA TYR A 16 22.08 -12.95 -1.04
C TYR A 16 20.56 -12.99 -1.02
N CYS A 17 19.92 -13.42 -2.11
CA CYS A 17 18.50 -13.74 -2.07
C CYS A 17 18.27 -15.01 -1.22
N ARG A 18 17.02 -15.25 -0.79
CA ARG A 18 16.66 -16.35 0.12
C ARG A 18 17.09 -17.74 -0.39
N GLU A 19 17.23 -17.91 -1.71
CA GLU A 19 17.64 -19.17 -2.36
C GLU A 19 19.16 -19.35 -2.45
N HIS A 20 19.92 -18.26 -2.47
CA HIS A 20 21.38 -18.27 -2.67
C HIS A 20 22.14 -17.85 -1.39
N SER A 21 21.52 -17.91 -0.22
CA SER A 21 22.21 -17.58 1.03
C SER A 21 23.16 -18.72 1.44
N PRO A 22 24.37 -18.40 1.97
CA PRO A 22 25.34 -19.42 2.42
C PRO A 22 24.80 -20.37 3.51
N GLN A 23 23.80 -19.93 4.26
CA GLN A 23 23.15 -20.75 5.30
C GLN A 23 22.32 -21.89 4.70
N ARG A 24 21.75 -21.71 3.50
CA ARG A 24 21.01 -22.78 2.81
C ARG A 24 21.95 -23.81 2.18
N ALA A 25 23.08 -23.38 1.64
CA ALA A 25 24.10 -24.28 1.10
C ALA A 25 24.62 -25.24 2.20
N ARG A 26 24.86 -24.73 3.42
CA ARG A 26 25.28 -25.57 4.57
C ARG A 26 24.19 -26.53 5.09
N ALA A 27 22.91 -26.23 4.80
CA ALA A 27 21.79 -27.10 5.21
C ALA A 27 21.59 -28.32 4.30
N LEU A 28 22.12 -28.28 3.06
CA LEU A 28 22.03 -29.36 2.09
C LEU A 28 23.11 -30.45 2.28
N ASP A 29 24.20 -30.15 3.03
CA ASP A 29 25.32 -31.07 3.28
C ASP A 29 25.17 -31.93 4.58
N LYS A 30 24.01 -31.89 5.24
CA LYS A 30 23.77 -32.73 6.43
C LYS A 30 23.10 -34.03 6.04
N PRO A 31 23.61 -35.20 6.51
CA PRO A 31 22.98 -36.48 6.25
C PRO A 31 21.61 -36.59 6.92
N ASN A 32 20.67 -37.11 6.15
CA ASN A 32 19.26 -37.26 6.49
C ASN A 32 19.09 -38.33 7.61
N THR A 33 18.93 -37.91 8.85
CA THR A 33 18.57 -38.79 9.98
C THR A 33 17.05 -38.64 10.20
N PRO A 34 16.26 -39.70 10.26
CA PRO A 34 14.84 -39.63 10.46
C PRO A 34 14.51 -39.07 11.85
N ALA A 35 13.95 -37.87 11.92
CA ALA A 35 13.50 -37.26 13.16
C ALA A 35 12.12 -37.76 13.55
N GLN A 36 12.05 -38.27 14.77
CA GLN A 36 10.81 -38.64 15.47
C GLN A 36 9.90 -37.41 15.60
N SER A 37 8.62 -37.59 15.30
CA SER A 37 7.56 -36.60 15.39
C SER A 37 7.32 -36.14 16.82
N VAL A 38 7.81 -34.97 17.18
CA VAL A 38 7.36 -34.22 18.35
C VAL A 38 6.41 -33.15 17.88
N ALA A 39 5.14 -33.30 18.24
CA ALA A 39 4.11 -32.29 18.00
C ALA A 39 4.50 -30.96 18.65
N LYS A 40 4.86 -29.95 17.84
CA LYS A 40 5.02 -28.57 18.30
C LYS A 40 3.76 -27.81 18.02
N SER A 41 3.28 -27.18 19.08
CA SER A 41 2.16 -26.26 19.17
C SER A 41 2.06 -25.28 18.01
N ARG A 42 0.82 -25.12 17.54
CA ARG A 42 0.36 -24.19 16.52
C ARG A 42 0.84 -22.76 16.81
N GLY A 43 1.76 -22.29 15.97
CA GLY A 43 1.95 -20.85 15.80
C GLY A 43 0.67 -20.26 15.21
N SER A 44 0.23 -19.13 15.71
CA SER A 44 -0.95 -18.41 15.26
C SER A 44 -0.81 -18.10 13.76
N VAL A 45 -1.52 -18.85 12.94
CA VAL A 45 -1.82 -18.49 11.57
C VAL A 45 -2.65 -17.22 11.70
N GLY A 46 -2.16 -16.10 11.16
CA GLY A 46 -2.93 -14.86 11.06
C GLY A 46 -4.31 -15.22 10.52
N ARG A 47 -5.36 -14.92 11.29
CA ARG A 47 -6.75 -15.14 10.87
C ARG A 47 -6.95 -14.34 9.60
N GLY A 48 -7.01 -15.02 8.46
CA GLY A 48 -7.54 -14.43 7.24
C GLY A 48 -8.89 -13.80 7.56
N ARG A 49 -9.04 -12.52 7.23
CA ARG A 49 -10.30 -11.77 7.39
C ARG A 49 -11.43 -12.60 6.79
N SER A 50 -12.53 -12.78 7.50
CA SER A 50 -13.67 -13.49 6.93
C SER A 50 -14.23 -12.70 5.74
N LEU A 51 -14.81 -13.37 4.73
CA LEU A 51 -15.42 -12.69 3.58
C LEU A 51 -16.47 -11.65 4.01
N ARG A 52 -17.11 -11.84 5.17
CA ARG A 52 -18.06 -10.91 5.75
C ARG A 52 -17.37 -9.67 6.35
N GLU A 53 -16.19 -9.84 6.92
CA GLU A 53 -15.37 -8.71 7.44
C GLU A 53 -14.70 -7.92 6.31
N ALA A 54 -14.44 -8.56 5.18
CA ALA A 54 -13.84 -7.93 4.00
C ALA A 54 -14.81 -7.05 3.20
N ASN A 55 -16.07 -6.93 3.59
CA ASN A 55 -17.10 -6.17 2.85
C ASN A 55 -18.12 -5.51 3.79
N LEU A 56 -17.63 -4.89 4.87
CA LEU A 56 -18.46 -4.10 5.77
C LEU A 56 -18.93 -2.83 5.07
N THR A 57 -20.12 -2.37 5.41
CA THR A 57 -20.60 -1.03 5.06
C THR A 57 -19.88 0.01 5.91
N THR A 58 -19.91 1.27 5.48
CA THR A 58 -19.32 2.38 6.25
C THR A 58 -19.94 2.51 7.64
N ASN A 59 -21.26 2.30 7.79
CA ASN A 59 -21.93 2.32 9.09
C ASN A 59 -21.44 1.18 10.00
N GLU A 60 -21.33 -0.05 9.47
CA GLU A 60 -20.81 -1.18 10.26
C GLU A 60 -19.35 -0.96 10.68
N VAL A 61 -18.55 -0.25 9.86
CA VAL A 61 -17.19 0.15 10.23
C VAL A 61 -17.20 1.14 11.39
N LEU A 62 -18.04 2.18 11.32
CA LEU A 62 -18.16 3.18 12.39
C LEU A 62 -18.62 2.58 13.72
N ASP A 63 -19.49 1.57 13.67
CA ASP A 63 -19.98 0.86 14.84
C ASP A 63 -18.92 -0.08 15.45
N LYS A 64 -18.04 -0.64 14.61
CA LYS A 64 -17.10 -1.69 15.00
C LYS A 64 -15.72 -1.17 15.40
N PHE A 65 -15.22 -0.12 14.75
CA PHE A 65 -13.86 0.37 14.93
C PHE A 65 -13.86 1.77 15.55
N THR A 66 -13.07 1.92 16.60
CA THR A 66 -12.96 3.17 17.37
C THR A 66 -11.55 3.74 17.43
N ASP A 67 -10.56 2.91 17.10
CA ASP A 67 -9.14 3.24 17.24
C ASP A 67 -8.56 3.96 16.03
N GLY A 68 -7.52 4.75 16.25
CA GLY A 68 -6.72 5.40 15.23
C GLY A 68 -6.77 6.93 15.28
N PRO A 69 -6.07 7.60 14.35
CA PRO A 69 -6.09 9.06 14.27
C PRO A 69 -7.49 9.58 13.92
N GLU A 70 -7.95 10.60 14.64
CA GLU A 70 -9.26 11.23 14.38
C GLU A 70 -9.19 12.38 13.36
N THR A 71 -7.99 12.74 12.93
CA THR A 71 -7.77 13.75 11.89
C THR A 71 -6.79 13.21 10.84
N GLY A 72 -7.15 13.30 9.57
CA GLY A 72 -6.34 12.82 8.46
C GLY A 72 -7.15 12.56 7.20
N VAL A 73 -6.47 12.21 6.13
CA VAL A 73 -7.10 11.67 4.91
C VAL A 73 -6.68 10.22 4.77
N PHE A 74 -7.64 9.34 4.61
CA PHE A 74 -7.40 7.89 4.53
C PHE A 74 -7.81 7.38 3.16
N THR A 75 -6.97 6.55 2.55
CA THR A 75 -7.16 6.06 1.20
C THR A 75 -6.97 4.55 1.13
N ASP A 76 -7.78 3.91 0.30
CA ASP A 76 -7.66 2.50 -0.03
C ASP A 76 -8.02 2.25 -1.50
N GLY A 77 -7.45 1.21 -2.09
CA GLY A 77 -7.75 0.81 -3.45
C GLY A 77 -7.39 -0.65 -3.75
N GLY A 78 -8.30 -1.34 -4.41
CA GLY A 78 -8.09 -2.75 -4.71
C GLY A 78 -8.80 -3.24 -5.94
N SER A 79 -8.43 -4.43 -6.41
CA SER A 79 -9.13 -5.17 -7.46
C SER A 79 -9.19 -6.65 -7.13
N ALA A 80 -10.30 -7.30 -7.48
CA ALA A 80 -10.50 -8.73 -7.29
C ALA A 80 -11.30 -9.34 -8.45
N PRO A 81 -10.66 -10.23 -9.27
CA PRO A 81 -9.23 -10.61 -9.26
C PRO A 81 -8.29 -9.43 -9.61
N ASN A 82 -7.00 -9.60 -9.44
CA ASN A 82 -5.99 -8.60 -9.82
C ASN A 82 -5.07 -9.15 -10.94
N PRO A 83 -5.17 -8.68 -12.22
CA PRO A 83 -6.07 -7.62 -12.70
C PRO A 83 -7.53 -8.05 -12.79
N GLY A 84 -8.45 -7.06 -12.79
CA GLY A 84 -9.89 -7.27 -12.92
C GLY A 84 -10.67 -6.05 -12.41
N PRO A 85 -11.99 -6.22 -12.11
CA PRO A 85 -12.77 -5.13 -11.55
C PRO A 85 -12.21 -4.70 -10.19
N GLY A 86 -12.21 -3.41 -9.94
CA GLY A 86 -11.68 -2.84 -8.70
C GLY A 86 -12.33 -1.53 -8.33
N GLY A 87 -12.03 -1.04 -7.14
CA GLY A 87 -12.52 0.23 -6.65
C GLY A 87 -11.49 0.95 -5.79
N TRP A 88 -11.79 2.18 -5.51
CA TRP A 88 -11.00 3.05 -4.66
C TRP A 88 -11.91 3.86 -3.73
N GLY A 89 -11.40 4.20 -2.57
CA GLY A 89 -12.09 5.01 -1.57
C GLY A 89 -11.16 6.02 -0.91
N VAL A 90 -11.70 7.16 -0.55
CA VAL A 90 -11.03 8.20 0.21
C VAL A 90 -12.01 8.86 1.17
N VAL A 91 -11.54 9.12 2.39
CA VAL A 91 -12.24 9.90 3.40
C VAL A 91 -11.30 10.91 4.03
N TRP A 92 -11.74 12.18 4.11
CA TRP A 92 -11.08 13.24 4.87
C TRP A 92 -11.84 13.49 6.16
N VAL A 93 -11.13 13.38 7.27
CA VAL A 93 -11.70 13.48 8.62
C VAL A 93 -10.96 14.55 9.40
N LYS A 94 -11.69 15.30 10.19
CA LYS A 94 -11.17 16.27 11.15
C LYS A 94 -11.91 16.14 12.48
N ASP A 95 -11.15 15.90 13.54
CA ASP A 95 -11.67 15.74 14.91
C ASP A 95 -12.80 14.69 15.00
N GLY A 96 -12.64 13.57 14.29
CA GLY A 96 -13.61 12.47 14.23
C GLY A 96 -14.80 12.70 13.30
N GLU A 97 -14.91 13.86 12.64
CA GLU A 97 -16.00 14.20 11.74
C GLU A 97 -15.57 14.15 10.27
N ILE A 98 -16.38 13.51 9.43
CA ILE A 98 -16.14 13.40 7.99
C ILE A 98 -16.35 14.78 7.35
N GLN A 99 -15.31 15.32 6.74
CA GLN A 99 -15.34 16.57 5.99
C GLN A 99 -15.69 16.34 4.52
N ALA A 100 -15.17 15.27 3.95
CA ALA A 100 -15.46 14.84 2.58
C ALA A 100 -15.14 13.37 2.40
N GLU A 101 -15.86 12.72 1.50
CA GLU A 101 -15.55 11.36 1.05
C GLU A 101 -15.80 11.22 -0.44
N ARG A 102 -15.07 10.33 -1.07
CA ARG A 102 -15.28 9.91 -2.47
C ARG A 102 -14.92 8.46 -2.64
N TYR A 103 -15.56 7.82 -3.59
CA TYR A 103 -15.24 6.47 -4.04
C TYR A 103 -15.58 6.29 -5.51
N GLY A 104 -15.04 5.26 -6.11
CA GLY A 104 -15.33 4.92 -7.49
C GLY A 104 -14.83 3.52 -7.85
N HIS A 105 -15.11 3.10 -9.08
CA HIS A 105 -14.70 1.79 -9.54
C HIS A 105 -14.28 1.83 -11.01
N ASP A 106 -13.53 0.79 -11.41
CA ASP A 106 -13.12 0.53 -12.79
C ASP A 106 -13.33 -0.97 -13.06
N PRO A 107 -14.00 -1.35 -14.16
CA PRO A 107 -14.29 -2.75 -14.48
C PRO A 107 -13.05 -3.55 -14.91
N ASP A 108 -11.95 -2.88 -15.30
CA ASP A 108 -10.71 -3.51 -15.73
C ASP A 108 -9.49 -2.72 -15.22
N THR A 109 -8.98 -3.12 -14.08
CA THR A 109 -7.94 -2.38 -13.38
C THR A 109 -6.97 -3.30 -12.61
N THR A 110 -6.13 -2.69 -11.79
CA THR A 110 -5.20 -3.37 -10.88
C THR A 110 -5.19 -2.71 -9.50
N ASN A 111 -4.81 -3.45 -8.45
CA ASN A 111 -4.65 -2.89 -7.11
C ASN A 111 -3.84 -1.58 -7.14
N ASN A 112 -2.65 -1.61 -7.72
CA ASN A 112 -1.77 -0.44 -7.77
C ASN A 112 -2.40 0.78 -8.47
N ARG A 113 -3.23 0.55 -9.51
CA ARG A 113 -3.94 1.63 -10.20
C ARG A 113 -5.02 2.25 -9.30
N MET A 114 -5.77 1.43 -8.58
CA MET A 114 -6.82 1.90 -7.65
C MET A 114 -6.23 2.65 -6.47
N GLU A 115 -5.12 2.19 -5.91
CA GLU A 115 -4.37 2.89 -4.88
C GLU A 115 -3.88 4.28 -5.33
N LEU A 116 -3.31 4.37 -6.54
CA LEU A 116 -2.91 5.66 -7.11
C LEU A 116 -4.11 6.58 -7.39
N MET A 117 -5.25 6.00 -7.79
CA MET A 117 -6.51 6.74 -7.96
C MET A 117 -7.01 7.29 -6.63
N ALA A 118 -7.06 6.46 -5.56
CA ALA A 118 -7.46 6.88 -4.24
C ALA A 118 -6.62 8.07 -3.74
N LEU A 119 -5.29 7.97 -3.83
CA LEU A 119 -4.37 9.05 -3.47
C LEU A 119 -4.58 10.31 -4.34
N THR A 120 -4.83 10.14 -5.63
CA THR A 120 -5.09 11.26 -6.54
C THR A 120 -6.36 12.01 -6.14
N GLU A 121 -7.42 11.28 -5.82
CA GLU A 121 -8.68 11.87 -5.36
C GLU A 121 -8.55 12.49 -3.96
N ALA A 122 -7.71 11.91 -3.08
CA ALA A 122 -7.40 12.49 -1.78
C ALA A 122 -6.88 13.93 -1.89
N PHE A 123 -5.90 14.15 -2.77
CA PHE A 123 -5.36 15.51 -2.98
C PHE A 123 -6.30 16.43 -3.75
N LYS A 124 -7.28 15.92 -4.50
CA LYS A 124 -8.30 16.75 -5.17
C LYS A 124 -9.41 17.25 -4.25
N ILE A 125 -9.68 16.54 -3.15
CA ILE A 125 -10.70 16.98 -2.18
C ILE A 125 -10.16 17.99 -1.17
N LEU A 126 -8.84 18.07 -1.03
CA LEU A 126 -8.18 18.96 -0.08
C LEU A 126 -8.06 20.37 -0.66
N PRO A 127 -8.27 21.42 0.16
CA PRO A 127 -7.85 22.78 -0.19
C PRO A 127 -6.33 22.84 -0.37
N GLU A 128 -5.83 23.71 -1.25
CA GLU A 128 -4.39 23.85 -1.51
C GLU A 128 -3.58 24.24 -0.27
N ASP A 129 -4.21 24.91 0.67
CA ASP A 129 -3.61 25.33 1.94
C ASP A 129 -3.79 24.34 3.08
N ALA A 130 -4.36 23.16 2.81
CA ALA A 130 -4.57 22.12 3.83
C ALA A 130 -3.24 21.70 4.49
N GLU A 131 -3.31 21.51 5.81
CA GLU A 131 -2.22 20.96 6.62
C GLU A 131 -2.72 19.69 7.29
N VAL A 132 -2.48 18.55 6.65
CA VAL A 132 -3.04 17.27 7.07
C VAL A 132 -2.15 16.10 6.64
N GLU A 133 -2.21 15.01 7.40
CA GLU A 133 -1.58 13.75 7.03
C GLU A 133 -2.49 12.95 6.10
N VAL A 134 -1.94 12.46 5.00
CA VAL A 134 -2.62 11.58 4.03
C VAL A 134 -2.06 10.18 4.20
N PHE A 135 -2.92 9.23 4.53
CA PHE A 135 -2.57 7.84 4.81
C PHE A 135 -2.96 6.92 3.67
N SER A 136 -2.05 6.01 3.33
CA SER A 136 -2.30 4.89 2.42
C SER A 136 -1.60 3.65 2.94
N ASP A 137 -2.19 2.49 2.79
CA ASP A 137 -1.57 1.21 3.10
C ASP A 137 -0.74 0.66 1.93
N SER A 138 -0.77 1.30 0.77
CA SER A 138 0.09 1.02 -0.36
C SER A 138 1.49 1.61 -0.19
N ARG A 139 2.38 0.87 0.47
CA ARG A 139 3.79 1.27 0.60
C ARG A 139 4.44 1.58 -0.75
N LEU A 140 4.06 0.83 -1.79
CA LEU A 140 4.54 1.05 -3.15
C LEU A 140 4.16 2.44 -3.68
N CYS A 141 2.91 2.86 -3.49
CA CYS A 141 2.42 4.15 -3.96
C CYS A 141 3.06 5.30 -3.17
N VAL A 142 3.13 5.19 -1.84
CA VAL A 142 3.80 6.18 -0.99
C VAL A 142 5.25 6.37 -1.43
N GLN A 143 6.05 5.31 -1.52
CA GLN A 143 7.45 5.40 -1.97
C GLN A 143 7.57 5.89 -3.42
N THR A 144 6.64 5.51 -4.29
CA THR A 144 6.66 6.01 -5.67
C THR A 144 6.61 7.54 -5.70
N ILE A 145 5.75 8.16 -4.92
CA ILE A 145 5.54 9.61 -4.94
C ILE A 145 6.61 10.35 -4.15
N THR A 146 6.95 9.85 -2.96
CA THR A 146 7.86 10.57 -2.06
C THR A 146 9.34 10.38 -2.41
N GLU A 147 9.70 9.22 -2.97
CA GLU A 147 11.11 8.88 -3.18
C GLU A 147 11.48 8.79 -4.68
N TRP A 148 10.68 8.09 -5.50
CA TRP A 148 11.12 7.67 -6.84
C TRP A 148 10.70 8.62 -7.96
N ALA A 149 9.46 9.09 -7.95
CA ALA A 149 8.91 9.92 -9.02
C ALA A 149 9.68 11.23 -9.25
N PRO A 150 10.19 11.95 -8.20
CA PRO A 150 11.04 13.11 -8.42
C PRO A 150 12.32 12.78 -9.18
N GLY A 151 12.88 11.61 -8.94
CA GLY A 151 14.05 11.11 -9.66
C GLY A 151 13.74 10.69 -11.10
N TRP A 152 12.57 10.09 -11.35
CA TRP A 152 12.14 9.73 -12.70
C TRP A 152 11.85 10.98 -13.54
N GLU A 153 11.19 11.98 -12.97
CA GLU A 153 10.92 13.25 -13.65
C GLU A 153 12.21 13.93 -14.13
N ARG A 154 13.24 14.06 -13.26
CA ARG A 154 14.55 14.62 -13.65
C ARG A 154 15.23 13.86 -14.79
N ARG A 155 14.87 12.59 -15.01
CA ARG A 155 15.38 11.73 -16.09
C ARG A 155 14.40 11.63 -17.27
N GLY A 156 13.46 12.56 -17.41
CA GLY A 156 12.45 12.54 -18.47
C GLY A 156 11.52 11.33 -18.36
N TRP A 157 11.13 10.94 -17.15
CA TRP A 157 10.24 9.80 -16.86
C TRP A 157 10.75 8.44 -17.34
N LYS A 158 12.05 8.23 -17.18
CA LYS A 158 12.73 6.99 -17.53
C LYS A 158 13.30 6.29 -16.31
N LYS A 159 13.18 4.97 -16.25
CA LYS A 159 13.85 4.10 -15.27
C LYS A 159 14.61 2.98 -15.96
N LYS A 160 15.70 2.50 -15.34
CA LYS A 160 16.57 1.44 -15.89
C LYS A 160 15.84 0.10 -16.09
N SER A 161 14.82 -0.19 -15.27
CA SER A 161 14.08 -1.45 -15.27
C SER A 161 12.87 -1.48 -16.22
N GLY A 162 12.83 -0.62 -17.26
CA GLY A 162 11.75 -0.57 -18.24
C GLY A 162 10.71 0.53 -17.97
N PRO A 163 9.52 0.47 -18.58
CA PRO A 163 8.51 1.51 -18.49
C PRO A 163 7.98 1.68 -17.08
N ILE A 164 7.56 2.91 -16.75
CA ILE A 164 6.87 3.21 -15.49
C ILE A 164 5.40 2.85 -15.69
N LYS A 165 4.91 1.91 -14.88
CA LYS A 165 3.47 1.55 -14.90
C LYS A 165 2.63 2.70 -14.35
N ASN A 166 1.43 2.92 -14.92
CA ASN A 166 0.49 3.98 -14.54
C ASN A 166 1.14 5.38 -14.53
N LEU A 167 2.00 5.65 -15.51
CA LEU A 167 2.81 6.87 -15.57
C LEU A 167 1.95 8.14 -15.49
N GLU A 168 0.80 8.15 -16.16
CA GLU A 168 -0.14 9.27 -16.17
C GLU A 168 -0.65 9.61 -14.76
N LEU A 169 -0.99 8.57 -13.97
CA LEU A 169 -1.45 8.75 -12.58
C LEU A 169 -0.30 9.19 -11.67
N VAL A 170 0.89 8.61 -11.84
CA VAL A 170 2.08 9.00 -11.07
C VAL A 170 2.43 10.46 -11.32
N GLN A 171 2.38 10.92 -12.57
CA GLN A 171 2.63 12.30 -12.93
C GLN A 171 1.58 13.24 -12.35
N GLN A 172 0.31 12.86 -12.44
CA GLN A 172 -0.79 13.65 -11.88
C GLN A 172 -0.68 13.76 -10.36
N LEU A 173 -0.48 12.62 -9.68
CA LEU A 173 -0.38 12.58 -8.23
C LEU A 173 0.84 13.35 -7.73
N LEU A 174 1.99 13.27 -8.40
CA LEU A 174 3.18 14.06 -8.02
C LEU A 174 2.93 15.57 -8.12
N ARG A 175 2.20 16.04 -9.18
CA ARG A 175 1.82 17.45 -9.30
C ARG A 175 0.91 17.88 -8.15
N LEU A 176 -0.12 17.10 -7.85
CA LEU A 176 -1.06 17.37 -6.75
C LEU A 176 -0.36 17.38 -5.40
N TYR A 177 0.49 16.38 -5.12
CA TYR A 177 1.27 16.31 -3.88
C TYR A 177 2.13 17.56 -3.67
N ARG A 178 2.78 18.06 -4.72
CA ARG A 178 3.57 19.30 -4.67
C ARG A 178 2.73 20.57 -4.52
N ALA A 179 1.50 20.57 -5.01
CA ALA A 179 0.56 21.68 -4.82
C ALA A 179 0.07 21.80 -3.37
N HIS A 180 0.26 20.74 -2.56
CA HIS A 180 -0.11 20.70 -1.15
C HIS A 180 1.14 20.55 -0.24
N PRO A 181 2.01 21.56 -0.16
CA PRO A 181 3.32 21.44 0.49
C PRO A 181 3.25 21.25 2.01
N ARG A 182 2.09 21.50 2.63
CA ARG A 182 1.86 21.27 4.06
C ARG A 182 1.23 19.91 4.38
N CYS A 183 0.85 19.16 3.36
CA CYS A 183 0.37 17.79 3.51
C CYS A 183 1.54 16.81 3.57
N THR A 184 1.43 15.80 4.43
CA THR A 184 2.43 14.73 4.55
C THR A 184 1.81 13.40 4.12
N LEU A 185 2.38 12.75 3.10
CA LEU A 185 1.95 11.42 2.67
C LEU A 185 2.65 10.34 3.51
N LYS A 186 1.87 9.51 4.21
CA LYS A 186 2.34 8.48 5.13
C LYS A 186 1.81 7.09 4.76
N TRP A 187 2.65 6.09 4.97
CA TRP A 187 2.22 4.71 4.93
C TRP A 187 1.63 4.29 6.28
N THR A 188 0.53 3.54 6.24
CA THR A 188 -0.08 2.86 7.38
C THR A 188 -0.18 1.36 7.12
N ALA A 189 -0.37 0.56 8.16
CA ALA A 189 -0.55 -0.88 7.98
C ALA A 189 -1.97 -1.19 7.50
N ALA A 190 -2.07 -2.05 6.45
CA ALA A 190 -3.35 -2.55 5.98
C ALA A 190 -4.09 -3.32 7.09
N HIS A 191 -5.41 -3.18 7.15
CA HIS A 191 -6.29 -3.90 8.08
C HIS A 191 -5.78 -3.89 9.53
N SER A 192 -5.25 -2.75 9.95
CA SER A 192 -4.75 -2.54 11.33
C SER A 192 -5.86 -2.38 12.36
N GLY A 193 -7.12 -2.36 11.94
CA GLY A 193 -8.28 -2.11 12.79
C GLY A 193 -8.47 -0.62 13.13
N THR A 194 -7.76 0.28 12.46
CA THR A 194 -7.96 1.71 12.64
C THR A 194 -9.21 2.17 11.88
N ARG A 195 -10.12 2.87 12.57
CA ARG A 195 -11.45 3.26 12.08
C ARG A 195 -11.43 3.78 10.65
N TRP A 196 -10.64 4.79 10.39
CA TRP A 196 -10.71 5.50 9.12
C TRP A 196 -10.00 4.79 7.97
N ASN A 197 -9.02 3.92 8.26
CA ASN A 197 -8.45 3.05 7.25
C ASN A 197 -9.45 1.96 6.82
N GLU A 198 -10.16 1.36 7.80
CA GLU A 198 -11.24 0.40 7.51
C GLU A 198 -12.43 1.08 6.81
N TYR A 199 -12.67 2.37 7.10
CA TYR A 199 -13.68 3.16 6.39
C TYR A 199 -13.33 3.35 4.91
N ALA A 200 -12.09 3.72 4.61
CA ALA A 200 -11.60 3.84 3.23
C ALA A 200 -11.67 2.49 2.48
N ASP A 201 -11.32 1.37 3.14
CA ASP A 201 -11.50 0.00 2.58
C ASP A 201 -12.99 -0.30 2.29
N SER A 202 -13.88 0.10 3.19
CA SER A 202 -15.33 -0.02 2.93
C SER A 202 -15.78 0.78 1.72
N LEU A 203 -15.29 2.00 1.55
CA LEU A 203 -15.59 2.82 0.36
C LEU A 203 -15.02 2.18 -0.91
N SER A 204 -13.78 1.65 -0.87
CA SER A 204 -13.14 1.02 -2.03
C SER A 204 -13.90 -0.20 -2.54
N THR A 205 -14.67 -0.86 -1.67
CA THR A 205 -15.48 -2.05 -1.98
C THR A 205 -16.96 -1.75 -2.18
N ALA A 206 -17.42 -0.50 -2.06
CA ALA A 206 -18.84 -0.11 -2.15
C ALA A 206 -19.48 -0.55 -3.47
N TRP A 207 -18.76 -0.44 -4.60
CA TRP A 207 -19.22 -0.87 -5.93
C TRP A 207 -19.67 -2.34 -6.01
N MET A 208 -19.18 -3.20 -5.12
CA MET A 208 -19.61 -4.62 -5.05
C MET A 208 -20.97 -4.78 -4.36
N ARG A 209 -21.32 -3.85 -3.47
CA ARG A 209 -22.60 -3.85 -2.75
C ARG A 209 -23.73 -3.23 -3.56
N ASP A 210 -23.42 -2.24 -4.37
CA ASP A 210 -24.40 -1.49 -5.19
C ASP A 210 -24.91 -2.27 -6.41
N LYS A 211 -24.38 -3.47 -6.65
CA LYS A 211 -24.78 -4.35 -7.76
C LYS A 211 -25.96 -5.29 -7.45
N LYS A 212 -26.71 -5.04 -6.38
CA LYS A 212 -27.89 -5.84 -6.04
C LYS A 212 -29.17 -5.20 -6.49
#